data_7a302c48df0dc202a7ae5ca7b8c3ace3
#
_entry.id   7a302c48df0dc202a7ae5ca7b8c3ace3
#
_cell.length_a   1.000
_cell.length_b   1.000
_cell.length_c   1.000
_cell.angle_alpha   90.00
_cell.angle_beta   90.00
_cell.angle_gamma   90.00
#
_symmetry.space_group_name_H-M   'P 1'
#
loop_
_entity.id
_entity.type
_entity.pdbx_description
1 polymer ?
#
loop_
_entity_poly.entity_id
_entity_poly.type
_entity_poly.pdbx_seq_one_letter_code
_entity_poly.pdbx_strand_id
1 'polypeptide(L)'
;MANLQKPKFVYMKGGLRPWDEAMLHVGCEAVTRGLNVFEGIKGYWQPDGHFGIVMLRSHYERLQRSGRLLHIPFDTEYEEYKRVIHELIGTLVEPDRDMWARTTLFVVEGHWGEDTVADLVVTAYHQDKVPPPAISLGVSTWRRSVDVALPARIKTSTNYQVARLARIEGRAHGYQDMVLLNQSGRVAEATGSCILMVRKGVVYTPPATEGALESITLDLIDALAHSMGIPFTRRPIDRTELLVADEIGLCGTLAELTLVHSIEGLSLSRESTILRMLQTRYLEAVRGVAPHPAVDLSLLPPRTPSQFSQLRPSLTS
;
A
#
# COMPACT_ATOMS: atom_id res chain seq x y z
N MET A 1 -14.90 0.63 3.87
CA MET A 1 -13.63 0.62 4.62
C MET A 1 -13.72 -0.49 5.63
N ALA A 2 -12.76 -1.42 5.63
CA ALA A 2 -12.68 -2.43 6.66
C ALA A 2 -12.61 -1.72 8.03
N ASN A 3 -13.45 -2.14 8.95
CA ASN A 3 -13.35 -1.75 10.35
C ASN A 3 -12.08 -2.40 10.87
N LEU A 4 -10.97 -1.66 10.91
CA LEU A 4 -9.69 -2.16 11.38
C LEU A 4 -9.84 -2.54 12.85
N GLN A 5 -9.82 -3.84 13.14
CA GLN A 5 -9.80 -4.31 14.51
C GLN A 5 -8.47 -3.89 15.14
N LYS A 6 -8.54 -3.24 16.28
CA LYS A 6 -7.38 -2.86 17.10
C LYS A 6 -6.51 -4.10 17.36
N PRO A 7 -5.23 -4.12 16.95
CA PRO A 7 -4.35 -5.24 17.22
C PRO A 7 -3.98 -5.28 18.71
N LYS A 8 -3.54 -6.44 19.19
CA LYS A 8 -3.10 -6.60 20.59
C LYS A 8 -1.76 -5.93 20.84
N PHE A 9 -0.86 -6.02 19.87
CA PHE A 9 0.53 -5.57 19.97
C PHE A 9 0.91 -4.65 18.81
N VAL A 10 1.91 -3.83 19.07
CA VAL A 10 2.62 -2.95 18.15
C VAL A 10 4.12 -3.08 18.43
N TYR A 11 4.95 -2.94 17.40
CA TYR A 11 6.39 -2.77 17.61
C TYR A 11 6.70 -1.27 17.68
N MET A 12 7.39 -0.84 18.75
CA MET A 12 7.78 0.55 19.01
C MET A 12 8.90 0.60 20.04
N LYS A 13 9.81 1.56 19.94
CA LYS A 13 10.93 1.74 20.89
C LYS A 13 11.72 0.44 21.08
N GLY A 14 12.07 -0.21 19.96
CA GLY A 14 12.91 -1.40 19.94
C GLY A 14 12.28 -2.70 20.41
N GLY A 15 10.94 -2.78 20.61
CA GLY A 15 10.29 -4.01 21.05
C GLY A 15 8.78 -4.05 20.88
N LEU A 16 8.20 -5.25 21.10
CA LEU A 16 6.75 -5.42 21.15
C LEU A 16 6.16 -4.77 22.40
N ARG A 17 5.06 -4.06 22.24
CA ARG A 17 4.32 -3.40 23.31
C ARG A 17 2.81 -3.63 23.13
N PRO A 18 2.03 -3.62 24.22
CA PRO A 18 0.59 -3.53 24.14
C PRO A 18 0.17 -2.29 23.31
N TRP A 19 -0.89 -2.43 22.52
CA TRP A 19 -1.38 -1.34 21.66
C TRP A 19 -1.56 -0.01 22.43
N ASP A 20 -2.13 -0.06 23.63
CA ASP A 20 -2.46 1.13 24.41
C ASP A 20 -1.24 1.85 25.01
N GLU A 21 -0.08 1.22 25.01
CA GLU A 21 1.20 1.82 25.44
C GLU A 21 1.95 2.52 24.28
N ALA A 22 1.51 2.34 23.04
CA ALA A 22 2.16 2.93 21.87
C ALA A 22 1.73 4.39 21.69
N MET A 23 2.46 5.29 22.32
CA MET A 23 2.17 6.73 22.33
C MET A 23 3.38 7.55 21.88
N LEU A 24 3.07 8.64 21.15
CA LEU A 24 4.03 9.68 20.80
C LEU A 24 3.81 10.92 21.66
N HIS A 25 4.90 11.61 21.98
CA HIS A 25 4.81 12.90 22.67
C HIS A 25 4.22 13.97 21.76
N VAL A 26 3.30 14.78 22.27
CA VAL A 26 2.59 15.81 21.48
C VAL A 26 3.51 16.87 20.86
N GLY A 27 4.71 17.09 21.43
CA GLY A 27 5.67 18.07 20.96
C GLY A 27 6.63 17.56 19.87
N CYS A 28 6.61 16.26 19.50
CA CYS A 28 7.51 15.76 18.48
C CYS A 28 7.11 16.22 17.06
N GLU A 29 8.07 16.26 16.11
CA GLU A 29 7.80 16.72 14.75
C GLU A 29 6.84 15.80 13.98
N ALA A 30 6.79 14.52 14.32
CA ALA A 30 5.80 13.60 13.77
C ALA A 30 4.36 14.05 14.05
N VAL A 31 4.10 14.66 15.22
CA VAL A 31 2.77 15.15 15.62
C VAL A 31 2.57 16.61 15.14
N THR A 32 3.53 17.48 15.37
CA THR A 32 3.39 18.93 15.11
C THR A 32 3.49 19.29 13.63
N ARG A 33 4.22 18.50 12.82
CA ARG A 33 4.47 18.74 11.39
C ARG A 33 4.13 17.58 10.47
N GLY A 34 3.69 16.44 11.02
CA GLY A 34 3.42 15.23 10.25
C GLY A 34 4.69 14.61 9.66
N LEU A 35 5.86 14.87 10.27
CA LEU A 35 7.16 14.42 9.75
C LEU A 35 7.36 12.93 10.01
N ASN A 36 7.08 12.16 8.99
CA ASN A 36 7.25 10.70 8.98
C ASN A 36 7.31 10.19 7.54
N VAL A 37 7.85 9.00 7.37
CA VAL A 37 7.74 8.19 6.15
C VAL A 37 7.21 6.82 6.52
N PHE A 38 6.49 6.17 5.58
CA PHE A 38 5.86 4.91 5.89
C PHE A 38 5.78 3.94 4.71
N GLU A 39 5.58 2.66 5.02
CA GLU A 39 5.23 1.62 4.08
C GLU A 39 3.93 0.91 4.48
N GLY A 40 3.19 0.46 3.47
CA GLY A 40 2.15 -0.54 3.62
C GLY A 40 2.64 -1.86 3.04
N ILE A 41 2.65 -2.91 3.83
CA ILE A 41 3.16 -4.23 3.49
C ILE A 41 2.01 -5.21 3.60
N LYS A 42 1.87 -6.16 2.67
CA LYS A 42 0.83 -7.16 2.73
C LYS A 42 1.42 -8.56 2.76
N GLY A 43 0.79 -9.42 3.54
CA GLY A 43 1.12 -10.83 3.62
C GLY A 43 -0.13 -11.69 3.46
N TYR A 44 0.08 -12.89 2.92
CA TYR A 44 -0.96 -13.81 2.54
C TYR A 44 -0.72 -15.19 3.14
N TRP A 45 -1.80 -15.80 3.64
CA TRP A 45 -1.77 -17.19 4.04
C TRP A 45 -1.59 -18.08 2.82
N GLN A 46 -0.56 -18.93 2.84
CA GLN A 46 -0.17 -19.80 1.74
C GLN A 46 -0.86 -21.19 1.88
N PRO A 47 -1.03 -21.94 0.78
CA PRO A 47 -1.68 -23.26 0.81
C PRO A 47 -0.94 -24.30 1.66
N ASP A 48 0.38 -24.15 1.81
CA ASP A 48 1.24 -25.04 2.59
C ASP A 48 1.31 -24.72 4.09
N GLY A 49 0.51 -23.74 4.55
CA GLY A 49 0.44 -23.33 5.96
C GLY A 49 1.49 -22.29 6.38
N HIS A 50 2.32 -21.81 5.47
CA HIS A 50 3.16 -20.65 5.72
C HIS A 50 2.39 -19.35 5.58
N PHE A 51 2.93 -18.28 6.16
CA PHE A 51 2.48 -16.93 5.89
C PHE A 51 3.55 -16.19 5.08
N GLY A 52 3.21 -15.75 3.88
CA GLY A 52 4.14 -15.10 2.95
C GLY A 52 3.95 -13.59 2.92
N ILE A 53 5.00 -12.83 3.26
CA ILE A 53 5.03 -11.36 3.16
C ILE A 53 5.60 -10.99 1.79
N VAL A 54 4.81 -10.23 1.01
CA VAL A 54 5.12 -9.92 -0.39
C VAL A 54 6.07 -8.75 -0.49
N MET A 55 7.15 -8.89 -1.29
CA MET A 55 8.08 -7.82 -1.69
C MET A 55 8.69 -7.05 -0.52
N LEU A 56 8.97 -7.73 0.60
CA LEU A 56 9.43 -7.09 1.84
C LEU A 56 10.71 -6.26 1.65
N ARG A 57 11.67 -6.76 0.87
CA ARG A 57 12.93 -6.04 0.56
C ARG A 57 12.66 -4.75 -0.23
N SER A 58 11.81 -4.80 -1.24
CA SER A 58 11.45 -3.61 -2.03
C SER A 58 10.77 -2.54 -1.19
N HIS A 59 9.92 -2.94 -0.23
CA HIS A 59 9.30 -2.02 0.75
C HIS A 59 10.34 -1.39 1.67
N TYR A 60 11.29 -2.17 2.18
CA TYR A 60 12.40 -1.66 2.99
C TYR A 60 13.25 -0.63 2.22
N GLU A 61 13.65 -0.94 0.99
CA GLU A 61 14.45 -0.04 0.16
C GLU A 61 13.71 1.27 -0.17
N ARG A 62 12.38 1.21 -0.37
CA ARG A 62 11.58 2.42 -0.59
C ARG A 62 11.39 3.22 0.69
N LEU A 63 11.28 2.58 1.86
CA LEU A 63 11.28 3.26 3.16
C LEU A 63 12.59 4.01 3.40
N GLN A 64 13.74 3.37 3.16
CA GLN A 64 15.06 4.00 3.23
C GLN A 64 15.17 5.20 2.28
N ARG A 65 14.75 5.03 1.01
CA ARG A 65 14.77 6.11 0.02
C ARG A 65 13.91 7.29 0.45
N SER A 66 12.71 7.03 0.97
CA SER A 66 11.81 8.06 1.47
C SER A 66 12.39 8.79 2.70
N GLY A 67 12.99 8.05 3.64
CA GLY A 67 13.68 8.62 4.81
C GLY A 67 14.84 9.52 4.39
N ARG A 68 15.71 9.03 3.50
CA ARG A 68 16.85 9.80 2.99
C ARG A 68 16.44 11.12 2.33
N LEU A 69 15.34 11.13 1.55
CA LEU A 69 14.85 12.34 0.89
C LEU A 69 14.28 13.38 1.86
N LEU A 70 13.82 12.98 3.03
CA LEU A 70 13.34 13.86 4.11
C LEU A 70 14.37 14.03 5.24
N HIS A 71 15.61 13.54 5.06
CA HIS A 71 16.66 13.57 6.07
C HIS A 71 16.21 12.93 7.40
N ILE A 72 15.38 11.89 7.34
CA ILE A 72 14.97 11.08 8.50
C ILE A 72 15.96 9.93 8.63
N PRO A 73 16.73 9.80 9.73
CA PRO A 73 17.68 8.72 9.90
C PRO A 73 17.01 7.36 9.98
N PHE A 74 17.57 6.38 9.26
CA PHE A 74 17.13 5.00 9.28
C PHE A 74 18.33 4.07 9.07
N ASP A 75 18.98 3.70 10.16
CA ASP A 75 20.20 2.89 10.15
C ASP A 75 19.92 1.40 10.38
N THR A 76 18.64 1.02 10.48
CA THR A 76 18.24 -0.37 10.65
C THR A 76 18.55 -1.17 9.40
N GLU A 77 19.39 -2.20 9.50
CA GLU A 77 19.72 -3.10 8.41
C GLU A 77 18.52 -3.97 8.01
N TYR A 78 18.51 -4.46 6.76
CA TYR A 78 17.38 -5.24 6.23
C TYR A 78 17.03 -6.46 7.07
N GLU A 79 18.01 -7.22 7.54
CA GLU A 79 17.74 -8.44 8.32
C GLU A 79 17.09 -8.11 9.69
N GLU A 80 17.48 -7.01 10.30
CA GLU A 80 16.82 -6.52 11.52
C GLU A 80 15.40 -6.01 11.23
N TYR A 81 15.20 -5.24 10.17
CA TYR A 81 13.87 -4.82 9.72
C TYR A 81 12.96 -6.03 9.45
N LYS A 82 13.46 -7.04 8.74
CA LYS A 82 12.76 -8.29 8.48
C LYS A 82 12.41 -9.03 9.78
N ARG A 83 13.36 -9.12 10.72
CA ARG A 83 13.15 -9.74 12.04
C ARG A 83 11.99 -9.06 12.78
N VAL A 84 11.97 -7.74 12.82
CA VAL A 84 10.91 -6.93 13.47
C VAL A 84 9.53 -7.22 12.85
N ILE A 85 9.44 -7.22 11.52
CA ILE A 85 8.19 -7.51 10.82
C ILE A 85 7.72 -8.94 11.08
N HIS A 86 8.64 -9.92 11.02
CA HIS A 86 8.34 -11.31 11.29
C HIS A 86 7.90 -11.55 12.73
N GLU A 87 8.52 -10.89 13.71
CA GLU A 87 8.18 -10.98 15.13
C GLU A 87 6.75 -10.48 15.37
N LEU A 88 6.41 -9.27 14.89
CA LEU A 88 5.07 -8.71 15.09
C LEU A 88 4.00 -9.53 14.36
N ILE A 89 4.18 -9.76 13.06
CA ILE A 89 3.21 -10.51 12.28
C ILE A 89 3.10 -11.93 12.83
N GLY A 90 4.23 -12.58 13.13
CA GLY A 90 4.24 -13.90 13.73
C GLY A 90 3.50 -13.99 15.06
N THR A 91 3.47 -12.93 15.86
CA THR A 91 2.70 -12.88 17.12
C THR A 91 1.19 -12.72 16.88
N LEU A 92 0.79 -12.07 15.77
CA LEU A 92 -0.60 -11.72 15.50
C LEU A 92 -1.27 -12.64 14.46
N VAL A 93 -0.49 -13.36 13.63
CA VAL A 93 -1.03 -14.16 12.52
C VAL A 93 -2.00 -15.24 13.02
N GLU A 94 -3.11 -15.38 12.32
CA GLU A 94 -4.12 -16.44 12.51
C GLU A 94 -4.20 -17.31 11.26
N PRO A 95 -4.48 -18.61 11.41
CA PRO A 95 -4.67 -19.50 10.27
C PRO A 95 -5.72 -18.98 9.29
N ASP A 96 -5.43 -19.13 8.02
CA ASP A 96 -6.34 -18.82 6.91
C ASP A 96 -6.78 -17.34 6.80
N ARG A 97 -6.04 -16.41 7.44
CA ARG A 97 -6.28 -14.98 7.34
C ARG A 97 -5.08 -14.26 6.73
N ASP A 98 -5.36 -13.27 5.90
CA ASP A 98 -4.35 -12.35 5.40
C ASP A 98 -4.10 -11.23 6.42
N MET A 99 -2.97 -10.56 6.26
CA MET A 99 -2.64 -9.40 7.09
C MET A 99 -2.03 -8.30 6.24
N TRP A 100 -2.18 -7.06 6.68
CA TRP A 100 -1.35 -5.97 6.23
C TRP A 100 -0.66 -5.32 7.42
N ALA A 101 0.55 -4.86 7.20
CA ALA A 101 1.33 -4.12 8.19
C ALA A 101 1.63 -2.71 7.67
N ARG A 102 1.69 -1.76 8.58
CA ARG A 102 2.20 -0.43 8.34
C ARG A 102 3.48 -0.25 9.14
N THR A 103 4.57 0.02 8.46
CA THR A 103 5.82 0.47 9.08
C THR A 103 5.93 1.98 8.91
N THR A 104 6.28 2.68 9.97
CA THR A 104 6.39 4.13 9.95
C THR A 104 7.64 4.55 10.72
N LEU A 105 8.47 5.39 10.11
CA LEU A 105 9.52 6.12 10.80
C LEU A 105 8.94 7.45 11.26
N PHE A 106 8.72 7.61 12.57
CA PHE A 106 8.28 8.86 13.16
C PHE A 106 9.49 9.64 13.66
N VAL A 107 9.57 10.92 13.33
CA VAL A 107 10.56 11.82 13.95
C VAL A 107 10.06 12.18 15.34
N VAL A 108 10.75 11.64 16.35
CA VAL A 108 10.37 11.71 17.77
C VAL A 108 11.15 12.76 18.56
N GLU A 109 12.36 13.12 18.10
CA GLU A 109 13.20 14.18 18.66
C GLU A 109 13.86 14.99 17.55
N GLY A 110 14.40 16.15 17.87
CA GLY A 110 15.02 17.09 16.94
C GLY A 110 14.11 18.27 16.57
N HIS A 111 14.68 19.23 15.86
CA HIS A 111 13.97 20.44 15.45
C HIS A 111 14.51 20.98 14.11
N TRP A 112 13.63 21.08 13.10
CA TRP A 112 13.97 21.58 11.75
C TRP A 112 15.18 20.88 11.08
N GLY A 113 15.35 19.58 11.33
CA GLY A 113 16.43 18.76 10.77
C GLY A 113 17.70 18.72 11.61
N GLU A 114 17.77 19.44 12.74
CA GLU A 114 18.87 19.36 13.71
C GLU A 114 18.55 18.27 14.72
N ASP A 115 19.56 17.47 15.10
CA ASP A 115 19.48 16.38 16.10
C ASP A 115 18.29 15.43 15.91
N THR A 116 17.97 15.13 14.65
CA THR A 116 16.79 14.33 14.28
C THR A 116 16.93 12.89 14.75
N VAL A 117 16.01 12.43 15.59
CA VAL A 117 15.86 11.02 16.00
C VAL A 117 14.54 10.47 15.48
N ALA A 118 14.60 9.28 14.88
CA ALA A 118 13.42 8.58 14.39
C ALA A 118 13.21 7.25 15.14
N ASP A 119 11.94 6.89 15.33
CA ASP A 119 11.54 5.60 15.89
C ASP A 119 10.75 4.80 14.82
N LEU A 120 11.13 3.53 14.66
CA LEU A 120 10.43 2.60 13.79
C LEU A 120 9.22 2.02 14.52
N VAL A 121 8.04 2.38 14.07
CA VAL A 121 6.79 1.83 14.59
C VAL A 121 6.18 0.91 13.55
N VAL A 122 5.77 -0.30 13.97
CA VAL A 122 5.08 -1.26 13.09
C VAL A 122 3.75 -1.66 13.71
N THR A 123 2.68 -1.49 12.94
CA THR A 123 1.34 -1.99 13.26
C THR A 123 0.92 -3.03 12.23
N ALA A 124 0.13 -4.03 12.63
CA ALA A 124 -0.36 -5.04 11.72
C ALA A 124 -1.83 -5.37 12.02
N TYR A 125 -2.58 -5.66 10.96
CA TYR A 125 -4.03 -5.84 11.01
C TYR A 125 -4.42 -7.05 10.17
N HIS A 126 -5.42 -7.80 10.63
CA HIS A 126 -6.02 -8.86 9.85
C HIS A 126 -6.86 -8.33 8.69
N GLN A 127 -6.93 -9.10 7.64
CA GLN A 127 -7.77 -8.83 6.48
C GLN A 127 -8.39 -10.12 5.98
N ASP A 128 -9.63 -10.04 5.51
CA ASP A 128 -10.32 -11.19 4.93
C ASP A 128 -9.79 -11.50 3.53
N LYS A 129 -9.80 -12.77 3.16
CA LYS A 129 -9.36 -13.29 1.85
C LYS A 129 -10.40 -13.03 0.74
N VAL A 130 -10.93 -11.84 0.66
CA VAL A 130 -11.94 -11.47 -0.35
C VAL A 130 -11.30 -10.55 -1.38
N PRO A 131 -11.39 -10.86 -2.68
CA PRO A 131 -10.98 -9.93 -3.72
C PRO A 131 -11.71 -8.58 -3.55
N PRO A 132 -11.05 -7.45 -3.80
CA PRO A 132 -11.70 -6.15 -3.68
C PRO A 132 -12.88 -6.07 -4.65
N PRO A 133 -14.06 -5.57 -4.21
CA PRO A 133 -15.19 -5.35 -5.10
C PRO A 133 -14.87 -4.27 -6.13
N ALA A 134 -15.54 -4.33 -7.28
CA ALA A 134 -15.45 -3.26 -8.27
C ALA A 134 -16.06 -1.96 -7.72
N ILE A 135 -15.45 -0.82 -8.06
CA ILE A 135 -15.79 0.49 -7.50
C ILE A 135 -16.13 1.51 -8.59
N SER A 136 -16.77 2.62 -8.19
CA SER A 136 -16.92 3.83 -9.00
C SER A 136 -15.84 4.85 -8.69
N LEU A 137 -15.38 5.57 -9.72
CA LEU A 137 -14.42 6.67 -9.61
C LEU A 137 -15.03 8.00 -10.02
N GLY A 138 -14.62 9.07 -9.34
CA GLY A 138 -14.71 10.44 -9.81
C GLY A 138 -13.33 11.03 -10.12
N VAL A 139 -13.29 12.15 -10.81
CA VAL A 139 -12.07 12.95 -11.00
C VAL A 139 -12.11 14.13 -10.04
N SER A 140 -11.14 14.20 -9.13
CA SER A 140 -11.11 15.20 -8.08
C SER A 140 -10.79 16.61 -8.60
N THR A 141 -11.32 17.62 -7.95
CA THR A 141 -10.90 19.03 -8.10
C THR A 141 -9.53 19.27 -7.46
N TRP A 142 -9.14 18.46 -6.47
CA TRP A 142 -7.83 18.50 -5.84
C TRP A 142 -6.76 17.88 -6.75
N ARG A 143 -5.55 18.44 -6.71
CA ARG A 143 -4.45 18.02 -7.58
C ARG A 143 -3.25 17.54 -6.78
N ARG A 144 -2.47 16.65 -7.38
CA ARG A 144 -1.17 16.22 -6.82
C ARG A 144 -0.20 17.41 -6.74
N SER A 145 0.60 17.43 -5.68
CA SER A 145 1.69 18.40 -5.54
C SER A 145 2.73 18.21 -6.63
N VAL A 146 3.39 19.31 -7.02
CA VAL A 146 4.54 19.27 -7.91
C VAL A 146 5.77 18.71 -7.20
N ASP A 147 6.68 18.10 -7.96
CA ASP A 147 7.86 17.42 -7.43
C ASP A 147 8.75 18.35 -6.57
N VAL A 148 8.88 19.61 -6.95
CA VAL A 148 9.69 20.61 -6.21
C VAL A 148 9.01 21.18 -4.96
N ALA A 149 7.75 20.84 -4.70
CA ALA A 149 7.04 21.24 -3.48
C ALA A 149 6.90 20.09 -2.49
N LEU A 150 6.35 18.96 -2.93
CA LEU A 150 6.19 17.75 -2.13
C LEU A 150 6.27 16.52 -3.06
N PRO A 151 7.47 15.96 -3.26
CA PRO A 151 7.71 14.90 -4.23
C PRO A 151 6.82 13.68 -4.01
N ALA A 152 6.15 13.21 -5.05
CA ALA A 152 5.31 12.01 -5.00
C ALA A 152 6.11 10.73 -4.68
N ARG A 153 7.43 10.74 -4.98
CA ARG A 153 8.35 9.64 -4.67
C ARG A 153 8.54 9.41 -3.19
N ILE A 154 8.28 10.43 -2.35
CA ILE A 154 8.38 10.31 -0.89
C ILE A 154 7.06 9.75 -0.36
N LYS A 155 7.09 8.55 0.19
CA LYS A 155 5.92 7.96 0.83
C LYS A 155 5.78 8.49 2.26
N THR A 156 5.29 9.72 2.38
CA THR A 156 5.07 10.45 3.65
C THR A 156 3.59 10.71 3.89
N SER A 157 3.16 10.78 5.15
CA SER A 157 1.76 11.05 5.51
C SER A 157 1.26 12.41 5.00
N THR A 158 2.13 13.40 4.85
CA THR A 158 1.78 14.73 4.32
C THR A 158 1.29 14.66 2.87
N ASN A 159 1.84 13.76 2.05
CA ASN A 159 1.35 13.51 0.68
C ASN A 159 -0.08 12.97 0.62
N TYR A 160 -0.58 12.37 1.72
CA TYR A 160 -1.93 11.81 1.80
C TYR A 160 -3.00 12.79 2.29
N GLN A 161 -2.63 14.04 2.62
CA GLN A 161 -3.62 15.04 2.99
C GLN A 161 -4.52 15.43 1.80
N VAL A 162 -3.94 15.63 0.63
CA VAL A 162 -4.71 15.90 -0.59
C VAL A 162 -5.59 14.68 -0.97
N ALA A 163 -5.09 13.47 -0.80
CA ALA A 163 -5.86 12.25 -1.03
C ALA A 163 -7.06 12.14 -0.06
N ARG A 164 -6.89 12.56 1.20
CA ARG A 164 -7.98 12.63 2.18
C ARG A 164 -9.07 13.63 1.74
N LEU A 165 -8.67 14.82 1.27
CA LEU A 165 -9.60 15.83 0.77
C LEU A 165 -10.39 15.31 -0.44
N ALA A 166 -9.70 14.71 -1.42
CA ALA A 166 -10.32 14.09 -2.59
C ALA A 166 -11.31 12.97 -2.21
N ARG A 167 -11.00 12.15 -1.20
CA ARG A 167 -11.94 11.13 -0.71
C ARG A 167 -13.18 11.72 -0.05
N ILE A 168 -13.07 12.84 0.64
CA ILE A 168 -14.22 13.55 1.23
C ILE A 168 -15.11 14.07 0.09
N GLU A 169 -14.50 14.72 -0.92
CA GLU A 169 -15.19 15.16 -2.14
C GLU A 169 -15.90 14.00 -2.84
N GLY A 170 -15.20 12.88 -3.08
CA GLY A 170 -15.76 11.70 -3.71
C GLY A 170 -16.99 11.15 -2.98
N ARG A 171 -16.92 11.03 -1.65
CA ARG A 171 -18.07 10.59 -0.85
C ARG A 171 -19.26 11.52 -0.95
N ALA A 172 -19.04 12.84 -1.00
CA ALA A 172 -20.09 13.82 -1.17
C ALA A 172 -20.80 13.69 -2.53
N HIS A 173 -20.11 13.16 -3.55
CA HIS A 173 -20.65 12.95 -4.90
C HIS A 173 -21.00 11.45 -5.19
N GLY A 174 -20.95 10.57 -4.19
CA GLY A 174 -21.32 9.16 -4.33
C GLY A 174 -20.25 8.25 -4.96
N TYR A 175 -19.01 8.70 -5.10
CA TYR A 175 -17.89 7.89 -5.58
C TYR A 175 -17.15 7.18 -4.44
N GLN A 176 -16.64 5.97 -4.72
CA GLN A 176 -15.90 5.19 -3.73
C GLN A 176 -14.42 5.58 -3.66
N ASP A 177 -13.82 6.04 -4.77
CA ASP A 177 -12.48 6.63 -4.79
C ASP A 177 -12.39 7.72 -5.87
N MET A 178 -11.28 8.46 -5.90
CA MET A 178 -11.09 9.60 -6.78
C MET A 178 -9.76 9.51 -7.51
N VAL A 179 -9.77 9.95 -8.77
CA VAL A 179 -8.55 10.19 -9.56
C VAL A 179 -8.04 11.60 -9.26
N LEU A 180 -6.75 11.70 -8.97
CA LEU A 180 -6.04 12.96 -8.85
C LEU A 180 -5.32 13.28 -10.15
N LEU A 181 -5.48 14.49 -10.64
CA LEU A 181 -4.71 15.03 -11.76
C LEU A 181 -3.48 15.76 -11.25
N ASN A 182 -2.46 15.87 -12.09
CA ASN A 182 -1.32 16.76 -11.86
C ASN A 182 -1.63 18.21 -12.25
N GLN A 183 -0.65 19.11 -12.12
CA GLN A 183 -0.81 20.53 -12.45
C GLN A 183 -1.07 20.79 -13.93
N SER A 184 -0.63 19.88 -14.83
CA SER A 184 -0.88 19.94 -16.26
C SER A 184 -2.25 19.38 -16.66
N GLY A 185 -3.08 18.95 -15.71
CA GLY A 185 -4.40 18.36 -15.97
C GLY A 185 -4.37 16.92 -16.45
N ARG A 186 -3.22 16.23 -16.41
CA ARG A 186 -3.08 14.82 -16.74
C ARG A 186 -3.28 13.93 -15.52
N VAL A 187 -3.65 12.68 -15.77
CA VAL A 187 -3.84 11.67 -14.72
C VAL A 187 -2.53 11.42 -14.00
N ALA A 188 -2.55 11.52 -12.68
CA ALA A 188 -1.44 11.14 -11.81
C ALA A 188 -1.67 9.76 -11.19
N GLU A 189 -2.55 9.68 -10.21
CA GLU A 189 -2.89 8.44 -9.51
C GLU A 189 -4.28 8.55 -8.86
N ALA A 190 -4.78 7.51 -8.22
CA ALA A 190 -5.93 7.60 -7.33
C ALA A 190 -5.50 8.04 -5.91
N THR A 191 -6.42 8.10 -4.96
CA THR A 191 -6.12 8.63 -3.61
C THR A 191 -5.14 7.77 -2.80
N GLY A 192 -4.90 6.53 -3.18
CA GLY A 192 -3.97 5.63 -2.49
C GLY A 192 -3.50 4.48 -3.37
N SER A 193 -3.64 4.59 -4.68
CA SER A 193 -3.38 3.52 -5.65
C SER A 193 -2.98 4.10 -7.00
N CYS A 194 -2.19 3.36 -7.78
CA CYS A 194 -1.93 3.70 -9.18
C CYS A 194 -3.15 3.41 -10.06
N ILE A 195 -3.25 4.12 -11.17
CA ILE A 195 -4.29 3.91 -12.20
C ILE A 195 -3.77 2.94 -13.26
N LEU A 196 -4.57 1.95 -13.61
CA LEU A 196 -4.44 1.13 -14.81
C LEU A 196 -5.59 1.47 -15.75
N MET A 197 -5.28 1.72 -17.00
CA MET A 197 -6.25 1.99 -18.06
C MET A 197 -6.01 1.02 -19.22
N VAL A 198 -7.04 0.32 -19.68
CA VAL A 198 -6.97 -0.50 -20.89
C VAL A 198 -7.60 0.24 -22.04
N ARG A 199 -6.89 0.31 -23.15
CA ARG A 199 -7.42 0.74 -24.44
C ARG A 199 -6.89 -0.14 -25.57
N LYS A 200 -7.78 -0.66 -26.39
CA LYS A 200 -7.45 -1.49 -27.57
C LYS A 200 -6.48 -2.63 -27.22
N GLY A 201 -6.73 -3.29 -26.09
CA GLY A 201 -5.95 -4.45 -25.66
C GLY A 201 -4.59 -4.13 -25.01
N VAL A 202 -4.25 -2.86 -24.81
CA VAL A 202 -3.00 -2.42 -24.16
C VAL A 202 -3.30 -1.83 -22.79
N VAL A 203 -2.54 -2.22 -21.76
CA VAL A 203 -2.59 -1.62 -20.43
C VAL A 203 -1.69 -0.39 -20.40
N TYR A 204 -2.23 0.73 -19.98
CA TYR A 204 -1.51 1.99 -19.78
C TYR A 204 -1.56 2.43 -18.32
N THR A 205 -0.49 3.08 -17.86
CA THR A 205 -0.42 3.70 -16.54
C THR A 205 0.42 4.98 -16.60
N PRO A 206 0.10 6.00 -15.79
CA PRO A 206 0.95 7.19 -15.71
C PRO A 206 2.32 6.84 -15.13
N PRO A 207 3.43 7.37 -15.67
CA PRO A 207 4.75 7.28 -15.05
C PRO A 207 4.83 8.16 -13.80
N ALA A 208 5.83 7.90 -12.94
CA ALA A 208 6.06 8.70 -11.72
C ALA A 208 6.28 10.20 -12.00
N THR A 209 6.74 10.56 -13.19
CA THR A 209 6.89 11.96 -13.64
C THR A 209 5.57 12.72 -13.75
N GLU A 210 4.45 12.03 -13.81
CA GLU A 210 3.11 12.63 -13.75
C GLU A 210 2.61 12.90 -12.32
N GLY A 211 3.43 12.64 -11.30
CA GLY A 211 3.09 12.84 -9.89
C GLY A 211 2.53 11.61 -9.18
N ALA A 212 2.70 10.42 -9.77
CA ALA A 212 2.37 9.16 -9.12
C ALA A 212 3.51 8.68 -8.21
N LEU A 213 3.16 7.92 -7.15
CA LEU A 213 4.14 7.18 -6.36
C LEU A 213 4.74 6.05 -7.21
N GLU A 214 6.05 5.81 -7.09
CA GLU A 214 6.70 4.62 -7.63
C GLU A 214 6.18 3.37 -6.87
N SER A 215 5.33 2.59 -7.53
CA SER A 215 4.56 1.52 -6.88
C SER A 215 5.16 0.15 -7.10
N ILE A 216 5.51 -0.53 -6.01
CA ILE A 216 6.01 -1.91 -5.99
C ILE A 216 4.96 -2.89 -6.57
N THR A 217 3.69 -2.69 -6.23
CA THR A 217 2.60 -3.52 -6.76
C THR A 217 2.41 -3.32 -8.27
N LEU A 218 2.58 -2.08 -8.76
CA LEU A 218 2.50 -1.78 -10.19
C LEU A 218 3.61 -2.50 -10.97
N ASP A 219 4.85 -2.49 -10.43
CA ASP A 219 5.97 -3.18 -11.05
C ASP A 219 5.73 -4.70 -11.11
N LEU A 220 5.13 -5.27 -10.08
CA LEU A 220 4.74 -6.69 -10.07
C LEU A 220 3.63 -6.97 -11.10
N ILE A 221 2.60 -6.13 -11.21
CA ILE A 221 1.52 -6.29 -12.20
C ILE A 221 2.06 -6.15 -13.62
N ASP A 222 3.00 -5.25 -13.86
CA ASP A 222 3.70 -5.08 -15.13
C ASP A 222 4.46 -6.36 -15.52
N ALA A 223 5.23 -6.95 -14.60
CA ALA A 223 5.92 -8.23 -14.82
C ALA A 223 4.96 -9.39 -15.12
N LEU A 224 3.82 -9.45 -14.40
CA LEU A 224 2.78 -10.44 -14.67
C LEU A 224 2.14 -10.24 -16.04
N ALA A 225 1.81 -9.00 -16.43
CA ALA A 225 1.27 -8.68 -17.74
C ALA A 225 2.20 -9.14 -18.87
N HIS A 226 3.50 -8.85 -18.77
CA HIS A 226 4.50 -9.30 -19.71
C HIS A 226 4.56 -10.83 -19.82
N SER A 227 4.51 -11.55 -18.70
CA SER A 227 4.52 -13.02 -18.69
C SER A 227 3.28 -13.64 -19.35
N MET A 228 2.18 -12.89 -19.40
CA MET A 228 0.92 -13.27 -20.04
C MET A 228 0.81 -12.78 -21.50
N GLY A 229 1.84 -12.13 -22.04
CA GLY A 229 1.81 -11.52 -23.38
C GLY A 229 0.87 -10.32 -23.51
N ILE A 230 0.50 -9.68 -22.37
CA ILE A 230 -0.35 -8.50 -22.35
C ILE A 230 0.54 -7.25 -22.51
N PRO A 231 0.35 -6.44 -23.57
CA PRO A 231 1.12 -5.22 -23.74
C PRO A 231 0.88 -4.24 -22.58
N PHE A 232 1.96 -3.72 -22.01
CA PHE A 232 1.94 -2.79 -20.88
C PHE A 232 2.84 -1.58 -21.17
N THR A 233 2.32 -0.35 -20.99
CA THR A 233 3.06 0.86 -21.34
C THR A 233 2.85 1.96 -20.30
N ARG A 234 3.95 2.54 -19.83
CA ARG A 234 3.94 3.74 -18.96
C ARG A 234 4.02 4.99 -19.82
N ARG A 235 2.96 5.79 -19.83
CA ARG A 235 2.90 7.06 -20.54
C ARG A 235 1.93 8.03 -19.88
N PRO A 236 2.02 9.33 -20.17
CA PRO A 236 0.99 10.28 -19.80
C PRO A 236 -0.40 9.86 -20.30
N ILE A 237 -1.42 10.12 -19.49
CA ILE A 237 -2.83 9.87 -19.80
C ILE A 237 -3.59 11.18 -19.60
N ASP A 238 -4.29 11.62 -20.62
CA ASP A 238 -5.16 12.78 -20.52
C ASP A 238 -6.44 12.42 -19.76
N ARG A 239 -7.03 13.39 -19.05
CA ARG A 239 -8.30 13.17 -18.33
C ARG A 239 -9.40 12.60 -19.24
N THR A 240 -9.54 13.13 -20.43
CA THR A 240 -10.58 12.70 -21.36
C THR A 240 -10.31 11.31 -21.95
N GLU A 241 -9.05 10.91 -22.06
CA GLU A 241 -8.69 9.57 -22.49
C GLU A 241 -9.14 8.51 -21.47
N LEU A 242 -9.04 8.83 -20.19
CA LEU A 242 -9.52 7.95 -19.12
C LEU A 242 -11.05 7.74 -19.19
N LEU A 243 -11.80 8.78 -19.60
CA LEU A 243 -13.27 8.69 -19.73
C LEU A 243 -13.74 7.81 -20.90
N VAL A 244 -12.88 7.49 -21.84
CA VAL A 244 -13.17 6.62 -23.02
C VAL A 244 -12.34 5.33 -22.98
N ALA A 245 -11.89 4.93 -21.80
CA ALA A 245 -11.17 3.68 -21.57
C ALA A 245 -12.10 2.46 -21.78
N ASP A 246 -11.52 1.35 -22.24
CA ASP A 246 -12.23 0.07 -22.30
C ASP A 246 -12.40 -0.53 -20.92
N GLU A 247 -11.31 -0.49 -20.09
CA GLU A 247 -11.29 -0.93 -18.71
C GLU A 247 -10.46 0.04 -17.85
N ILE A 248 -10.81 0.18 -16.57
CA ILE A 248 -10.03 0.91 -15.57
C ILE A 248 -9.86 0.03 -14.34
N GLY A 249 -8.69 0.09 -13.72
CA GLY A 249 -8.38 -0.54 -12.45
C GLY A 249 -7.47 0.31 -11.60
N LEU A 250 -7.45 -0.01 -10.32
CA LEU A 250 -6.53 0.55 -9.33
C LEU A 250 -5.58 -0.53 -8.85
N CYS A 251 -4.31 -0.21 -8.69
CA CYS A 251 -3.37 -1.15 -8.07
C CYS A 251 -2.52 -0.51 -6.98
N GLY A 252 -2.24 -1.31 -5.96
CA GLY A 252 -1.43 -0.93 -4.81
C GLY A 252 -1.47 -2.01 -3.75
N THR A 253 -0.62 -1.94 -2.74
CA THR A 253 -0.49 -3.01 -1.73
C THR A 253 -1.82 -3.35 -1.05
N LEU A 254 -2.62 -2.36 -0.65
CA LEU A 254 -3.92 -2.58 -0.02
C LEU A 254 -5.06 -2.71 -1.02
N ALA A 255 -4.97 -2.03 -2.15
CA ALA A 255 -5.95 -2.13 -3.22
C ALA A 255 -5.82 -3.43 -4.02
N GLU A 256 -4.66 -4.12 -3.90
CA GLU A 256 -4.31 -5.26 -4.77
C GLU A 256 -4.45 -4.86 -6.24
N LEU A 257 -5.37 -5.46 -6.97
CA LEU A 257 -5.89 -4.94 -8.21
C LEU A 257 -7.41 -4.84 -8.06
N THR A 258 -7.92 -3.61 -7.97
CA THR A 258 -9.34 -3.30 -7.83
C THR A 258 -9.90 -2.88 -9.18
N LEU A 259 -10.98 -3.52 -9.63
CA LEU A 259 -11.65 -3.19 -10.89
C LEU A 259 -12.55 -1.95 -10.69
N VAL A 260 -12.73 -1.19 -11.76
CA VAL A 260 -13.61 -0.02 -11.79
C VAL A 260 -14.78 -0.29 -12.74
N HIS A 261 -16.00 -0.10 -12.26
CA HIS A 261 -17.20 -0.30 -13.08
C HIS A 261 -17.73 0.99 -13.70
N SER A 262 -17.34 2.16 -13.19
CA SER A 262 -17.75 3.46 -13.74
C SER A 262 -16.78 4.57 -13.36
N ILE A 263 -16.68 5.59 -14.21
CA ILE A 263 -15.94 6.82 -13.95
C ILE A 263 -16.77 8.04 -14.34
N GLU A 264 -16.85 9.06 -13.48
CA GLU A 264 -17.66 10.29 -13.70
C GLU A 264 -19.13 9.98 -14.12
N GLY A 265 -19.70 8.92 -13.56
CA GLY A 265 -21.03 8.44 -13.93
C GLY A 265 -21.12 7.68 -15.25
N LEU A 266 -20.04 7.60 -16.03
CA LEU A 266 -19.99 6.82 -17.26
C LEU A 266 -19.67 5.37 -16.92
N SER A 267 -20.55 4.44 -17.32
CA SER A 267 -20.33 3.01 -17.14
C SER A 267 -19.23 2.51 -18.07
N LEU A 268 -18.30 1.74 -17.52
CA LEU A 268 -17.31 0.99 -18.27
C LEU A 268 -17.90 -0.35 -18.77
N SER A 269 -17.24 -1.01 -19.69
CA SER A 269 -17.64 -2.34 -20.13
C SER A 269 -17.85 -3.28 -18.92
N ARG A 270 -18.93 -4.06 -18.94
CA ARG A 270 -19.24 -5.02 -17.87
C ARG A 270 -18.21 -6.14 -17.75
N GLU A 271 -17.42 -6.36 -18.78
CA GLU A 271 -16.39 -7.39 -18.84
C GLU A 271 -15.00 -6.74 -18.88
N SER A 272 -14.46 -6.45 -17.70
CA SER A 272 -13.04 -6.11 -17.53
C SER A 272 -12.19 -7.36 -17.76
N THR A 273 -11.98 -7.76 -19.02
CA THR A 273 -11.37 -9.05 -19.35
C THR A 273 -9.87 -9.06 -18.98
N ILE A 274 -9.13 -8.06 -19.42
CA ILE A 274 -7.68 -7.98 -19.22
C ILE A 274 -7.35 -7.74 -17.75
N LEU A 275 -7.99 -6.76 -17.12
CA LEU A 275 -7.70 -6.46 -15.72
C LEU A 275 -8.18 -7.56 -14.76
N ARG A 276 -9.25 -8.29 -15.11
CA ARG A 276 -9.69 -9.45 -14.35
C ARG A 276 -8.71 -10.61 -14.45
N MET A 277 -8.15 -10.86 -15.62
CA MET A 277 -7.09 -11.86 -15.81
C MET A 277 -5.85 -11.50 -14.98
N LEU A 278 -5.44 -10.25 -15.00
CA LEU A 278 -4.34 -9.75 -14.19
C LEU A 278 -4.64 -9.82 -12.68
N GLN A 279 -5.86 -9.50 -12.25
CA GLN A 279 -6.30 -9.62 -10.85
C GLN A 279 -6.19 -11.07 -10.37
N THR A 280 -6.73 -12.01 -11.14
CA THR A 280 -6.67 -13.44 -10.83
C THR A 280 -5.22 -13.91 -10.75
N ARG A 281 -4.42 -13.59 -11.76
CA ARG A 281 -3.01 -13.99 -11.82
C ARG A 281 -2.18 -13.39 -10.68
N TYR A 282 -2.44 -12.12 -10.30
CA TYR A 282 -1.82 -11.48 -9.15
C TYR A 282 -2.13 -12.24 -7.86
N LEU A 283 -3.41 -12.51 -7.59
CA LEU A 283 -3.83 -13.21 -6.37
C LEU A 283 -3.29 -14.63 -6.30
N GLU A 284 -3.26 -15.37 -7.41
CA GLU A 284 -2.65 -16.69 -7.48
C GLU A 284 -1.14 -16.66 -7.18
N ALA A 285 -0.44 -15.65 -7.69
CA ALA A 285 0.99 -15.51 -7.50
C ALA A 285 1.36 -15.17 -6.05
N VAL A 286 0.71 -14.15 -5.45
CA VAL A 286 1.01 -13.71 -4.08
C VAL A 286 0.52 -14.69 -3.02
N ARG A 287 -0.45 -15.54 -3.34
CA ARG A 287 -0.99 -16.60 -2.46
C ARG A 287 -0.30 -17.96 -2.67
N GLY A 288 0.72 -18.06 -3.52
CA GLY A 288 1.45 -19.30 -3.77
C GLY A 288 0.64 -20.40 -4.47
N VAL A 289 -0.56 -20.11 -4.99
CA VAL A 289 -1.36 -21.06 -5.77
C VAL A 289 -0.71 -21.33 -7.12
N ALA A 290 -0.24 -20.30 -7.78
CA ALA A 290 0.57 -20.39 -8.99
C ALA A 290 1.77 -19.41 -8.87
N PRO A 291 2.89 -19.82 -8.27
CA PRO A 291 4.04 -18.96 -8.02
C PRO A 291 4.56 -18.29 -9.31
N HIS A 292 5.15 -17.11 -9.15
CA HIS A 292 5.77 -16.38 -10.26
C HIS A 292 7.13 -15.80 -9.81
N PRO A 293 8.18 -15.86 -10.63
CA PRO A 293 9.53 -15.42 -10.25
C PRO A 293 9.64 -13.95 -9.83
N ALA A 294 8.75 -13.09 -10.31
CA ALA A 294 8.72 -11.68 -9.91
C ALA A 294 8.14 -11.44 -8.50
N VAL A 295 7.55 -12.46 -7.87
CA VAL A 295 7.00 -12.35 -6.51
C VAL A 295 8.05 -12.82 -5.52
N ASP A 296 8.65 -11.88 -4.80
CA ASP A 296 9.49 -12.17 -3.63
C ASP A 296 8.60 -12.37 -2.40
N LEU A 297 8.69 -13.56 -1.79
CA LEU A 297 7.97 -13.92 -0.57
C LEU A 297 8.94 -14.11 0.59
N SER A 298 8.83 -13.27 1.61
CA SER A 298 9.47 -13.48 2.89
C SER A 298 8.56 -14.36 3.77
N LEU A 299 8.88 -15.66 3.86
CA LEU A 299 8.04 -16.64 4.53
C LEU A 299 8.26 -16.65 6.03
N LEU A 300 7.17 -16.61 6.81
CA LEU A 300 7.22 -17.02 8.22
C LEU A 300 7.13 -18.54 8.31
N PRO A 301 7.82 -19.16 9.28
CA PRO A 301 7.73 -20.60 9.49
C PRO A 301 6.28 -21.01 9.83
N PRO A 302 5.83 -22.22 9.41
CA PRO A 302 4.52 -22.72 9.74
C PRO A 302 4.40 -22.84 11.26
N ARG A 303 3.25 -22.45 11.79
CA ARG A 303 2.92 -22.67 13.20
C ARG A 303 1.95 -23.81 13.33
N THR A 304 2.23 -24.69 14.29
CA THR A 304 1.30 -25.76 14.64
C THR A 304 0.09 -25.19 15.39
N PRO A 305 -1.10 -25.82 15.29
CA PRO A 305 -2.29 -25.39 16.03
C PRO A 305 -2.06 -25.22 17.54
N SER A 306 -1.18 -26.02 18.14
CA SER A 306 -0.81 -25.93 19.56
C SER A 306 -0.04 -24.64 19.91
N GLN A 307 0.71 -24.06 18.97
CA GLN A 307 1.44 -22.81 19.17
C GLN A 307 0.53 -21.57 19.13
N PHE A 308 -0.63 -21.65 18.46
CA PHE A 308 -1.64 -20.59 18.49
C PHE A 308 -2.39 -20.52 19.84
N SER A 309 -2.50 -21.65 20.57
CA SER A 309 -3.18 -21.69 21.88
C SER A 309 -2.31 -21.13 23.03
N GLN A 310 -0.99 -21.15 22.89
CA GLN A 310 -0.06 -20.66 23.91
C GLN A 310 0.11 -19.12 23.95
N LEU A 311 -0.40 -18.42 22.95
CA LEU A 311 -0.40 -16.95 22.85
C LEU A 311 -1.59 -16.29 23.60
N ARG A 312 -2.37 -17.07 24.35
CA ARG A 312 -3.30 -16.49 25.33
C ARG A 312 -2.49 -16.07 26.56
N PRO A 313 -2.32 -14.75 26.82
CA PRO A 313 -1.78 -14.36 28.12
C PRO A 313 -2.67 -14.99 29.20
N SER A 314 -2.06 -15.66 30.16
CA SER A 314 -2.73 -15.95 31.42
C SER A 314 -3.20 -14.61 31.98
N LEU A 315 -4.50 -14.38 31.92
CA LEU A 315 -5.17 -13.35 32.71
C LEU A 315 -5.01 -13.80 34.18
N THR A 316 -3.88 -13.44 34.78
CA THR A 316 -3.79 -13.44 36.22
C THR A 316 -4.23 -12.08 36.69
N SER A 317 -5.35 -12.12 37.38
CA SER A 317 -6.05 -11.13 38.21
C SER A 317 -5.26 -9.89 38.61
#